data_f074b5c341d76c5235dc05d8f8953222
#
_entry.id   f074b5c341d76c5235dc05d8f8953222
#
_cell.length_a   1.000
_cell.length_b   1.000
_cell.length_c   1.000
_cell.angle_alpha   90.00
_cell.angle_beta   90.00
_cell.angle_gamma   90.00
#
_symmetry.space_group_name_H-M   'P 1'
#
loop_
_entity.id
_entity.type
_entity.pdbx_description
1 polymer ?
#
loop_
_entity_poly.entity_id
_entity_poly.type
_entity_poly.pdbx_seq_one_letter_code
_entity_poly.pdbx_strand_id
1 'polypeptide(L)'
;PPPKQLERVTETKDKKGKVKKNKTLYYEEDPAFPKIIIDSVEFVADDYPVWPPLYHRSIVRADEDLSETQTAKKVITRFLERAWRRPVNAQTSAKWHRHFEKISLEENSSILALRETLATSLASTQFLYLSEPEPNAGRSKSLPSHELATRLSYFLWSSMPDDELRALANKDRLHDRKV
;
A
#
# COMPACT_ATOMS: atom_id res chain seq x y z
N PRO A 1 -34.87 32.57 -13.17
CA PRO A 1 -34.36 32.06 -14.47
C PRO A 1 -32.97 31.46 -14.28
N PRO A 2 -32.58 30.47 -15.04
CA PRO A 2 -31.25 29.91 -14.91
C PRO A 2 -30.20 30.99 -15.26
N PRO A 3 -28.99 30.96 -14.65
CA PRO A 3 -27.96 31.93 -14.91
C PRO A 3 -27.56 31.89 -16.40
N LYS A 4 -27.37 33.07 -16.97
CA LYS A 4 -27.03 33.21 -18.39
C LYS A 4 -25.60 32.76 -18.62
N GLN A 5 -25.40 31.81 -19.53
CA GLN A 5 -24.09 31.30 -19.91
C GLN A 5 -23.46 32.27 -20.94
N LEU A 6 -22.25 32.71 -20.67
CA LEU A 6 -21.47 33.60 -21.51
C LEU A 6 -20.20 32.87 -22.03
N GLU A 7 -19.76 33.25 -23.21
CA GLU A 7 -18.50 32.75 -23.79
C GLU A 7 -17.42 33.84 -23.71
N ARG A 8 -16.24 33.44 -23.15
CA ARG A 8 -15.03 34.28 -23.25
C ARG A 8 -14.05 33.57 -24.21
N VAL A 9 -13.64 34.29 -25.22
CA VAL A 9 -12.62 33.82 -26.18
C VAL A 9 -11.29 34.48 -25.80
N THR A 10 -10.31 33.66 -25.40
CA THR A 10 -8.94 34.11 -25.15
C THR A 10 -8.04 33.63 -26.25
N GLU A 11 -7.25 34.53 -26.82
CA GLU A 11 -6.26 34.21 -27.86
C GLU A 11 -4.87 34.07 -27.22
N THR A 12 -4.25 32.90 -27.34
CA THR A 12 -2.88 32.67 -26.91
C THR A 12 -2.01 32.37 -28.12
N LYS A 13 -0.84 33.02 -28.17
CA LYS A 13 0.17 32.74 -29.22
C LYS A 13 1.16 31.72 -28.66
N ASP A 14 1.39 30.65 -29.40
CA ASP A 14 2.45 29.71 -29.10
C ASP A 14 3.84 30.28 -29.44
N LYS A 15 4.91 29.60 -29.04
CA LYS A 15 6.30 29.98 -29.30
C LYS A 15 6.63 30.06 -30.82
N LYS A 16 5.76 29.56 -31.67
CA LYS A 16 5.88 29.58 -33.15
C LYS A 16 4.98 30.64 -33.82
N GLY A 17 4.36 31.52 -33.00
CA GLY A 17 3.49 32.61 -33.46
C GLY A 17 2.09 32.19 -33.91
N LYS A 18 1.71 30.92 -33.72
CA LYS A 18 0.39 30.42 -34.12
C LYS A 18 -0.63 30.78 -33.05
N VAL A 19 -1.70 31.46 -33.47
CA VAL A 19 -2.78 31.88 -32.56
C VAL A 19 -3.70 30.70 -32.27
N LYS A 20 -3.85 30.36 -31.00
CA LYS A 20 -4.81 29.35 -30.51
C LYS A 20 -5.94 30.10 -29.79
N LYS A 21 -7.17 29.90 -30.24
CA LYS A 21 -8.37 30.47 -29.61
C LYS A 21 -8.91 29.44 -28.62
N ASN A 22 -8.93 29.80 -27.35
CA ASN A 22 -9.55 28.99 -26.32
C ASN A 22 -10.89 29.64 -25.95
N LYS A 23 -11.96 28.86 -26.04
CA LYS A 23 -13.29 29.27 -25.61
C LYS A 23 -13.53 28.74 -24.19
N THR A 24 -13.83 29.64 -23.26
CA THR A 24 -14.19 29.27 -21.89
C THR A 24 -15.63 29.75 -21.65
N LEU A 25 -16.47 28.83 -21.20
CA LEU A 25 -17.85 29.12 -20.79
C LEU A 25 -17.83 29.55 -19.33
N TYR A 26 -18.51 30.64 -19.01
CA TYR A 26 -18.72 31.09 -17.64
C TYR A 26 -20.15 31.59 -17.49
N TYR A 27 -20.65 31.60 -16.27
CA TYR A 27 -21.98 32.12 -15.98
C TYR A 27 -21.91 33.58 -15.60
N GLU A 28 -22.92 34.36 -16.06
CA GLU A 28 -23.05 35.74 -15.65
C GLU A 28 -23.25 35.81 -14.12
N GLU A 29 -22.47 36.64 -13.45
CA GLU A 29 -22.57 36.79 -12.02
C GLU A 29 -23.91 37.46 -11.68
N ASP A 30 -24.76 36.77 -10.92
CA ASP A 30 -25.99 37.36 -10.37
C ASP A 30 -25.64 38.14 -9.09
N PRO A 31 -25.83 39.45 -9.07
CA PRO A 31 -25.55 40.28 -7.89
C PRO A 31 -26.42 39.93 -6.67
N ALA A 32 -27.52 39.20 -6.87
CA ALA A 32 -28.39 38.75 -5.78
C ALA A 32 -27.85 37.55 -5.02
N PHE A 33 -26.88 36.81 -5.56
CA PHE A 33 -26.25 35.67 -4.88
C PHE A 33 -25.05 36.12 -4.05
N PRO A 34 -24.93 35.61 -2.80
CA PRO A 34 -23.77 35.87 -1.98
C PRO A 34 -22.50 35.29 -2.66
N LYS A 35 -21.46 36.12 -2.77
CA LYS A 35 -20.18 35.70 -3.29
C LYS A 35 -19.37 35.06 -2.17
N ILE A 36 -18.89 33.84 -2.40
CA ILE A 36 -17.89 33.21 -1.55
C ILE A 36 -16.54 33.54 -2.17
N ILE A 37 -15.75 34.32 -1.46
CA ILE A 37 -14.35 34.59 -1.84
C ILE A 37 -13.49 33.66 -0.99
N ILE A 38 -12.77 32.73 -1.64
CA ILE A 38 -11.80 31.89 -0.98
C ILE A 38 -10.43 32.53 -1.17
N ASP A 39 -9.92 33.12 -0.10
CA ASP A 39 -8.61 33.78 -0.10
C ASP A 39 -7.47 32.77 0.01
N SER A 40 -7.63 31.79 0.87
CA SER A 40 -6.66 30.70 1.02
C SER A 40 -7.33 29.39 1.42
N VAL A 41 -6.69 28.29 1.10
CA VAL A 41 -7.04 26.96 1.60
C VAL A 41 -5.80 26.40 2.28
N GLU A 42 -5.90 26.20 3.60
CA GLU A 42 -4.84 25.60 4.37
C GLU A 42 -5.20 24.15 4.68
N PHE A 43 -4.29 23.22 4.36
CA PHE A 43 -4.40 21.83 4.76
C PHE A 43 -3.57 21.64 6.04
N VAL A 44 -4.26 21.48 7.16
CA VAL A 44 -3.63 21.11 8.42
C VAL A 44 -3.63 19.60 8.52
N ALA A 45 -2.44 18.98 8.47
CA ALA A 45 -2.31 17.54 8.68
C ALA A 45 -2.67 17.16 10.11
N ASP A 46 -3.07 15.89 10.32
CA ASP A 46 -3.38 15.38 11.64
C ASP A 46 -2.24 15.66 12.63
N ASP A 47 -2.58 16.26 13.77
CA ASP A 47 -1.66 16.44 14.88
C ASP A 47 -1.56 15.13 15.67
N TYR A 48 -0.41 14.47 15.58
CA TYR A 48 -0.16 13.25 16.33
C TYR A 48 0.55 13.59 17.65
N PRO A 49 -0.06 13.26 18.81
CA PRO A 49 0.54 13.51 20.13
C PRO A 49 1.93 12.92 20.28
N VAL A 50 2.22 11.86 19.52
CA VAL A 50 3.52 11.18 19.49
C VAL A 50 3.88 10.80 18.06
N TRP A 51 5.00 11.28 17.59
CA TRP A 51 5.57 10.92 16.28
C TRP A 51 6.68 9.86 16.41
N PRO A 52 6.76 8.84 15.54
CA PRO A 52 5.80 8.45 14.50
C PRO A 52 4.48 7.86 15.07
N PRO A 53 3.36 7.91 14.32
CA PRO A 53 2.07 7.34 14.74
C PRO A 53 2.14 5.83 15.03
N LEU A 54 1.20 5.32 15.82
CA LEU A 54 1.18 3.91 16.23
C LEU A 54 1.22 2.92 15.05
N TYR A 55 0.48 3.21 13.97
CA TYR A 55 0.47 2.36 12.78
C TYR A 55 1.85 2.33 12.09
N HIS A 56 2.57 3.45 12.05
CA HIS A 56 3.94 3.49 11.52
C HIS A 56 4.88 2.67 12.39
N ARG A 57 4.80 2.82 13.72
CA ARG A 57 5.61 2.04 14.67
C ARG A 57 5.28 0.55 14.64
N SER A 58 4.05 0.15 14.28
CA SER A 58 3.70 -1.26 14.15
C SER A 58 4.40 -1.93 12.96
N ILE A 59 4.71 -1.17 11.91
CA ILE A 59 5.46 -1.65 10.74
C ILE A 59 6.96 -1.53 11.01
N VAL A 60 7.42 -0.32 11.37
CA VAL A 60 8.84 -0.01 11.60
C VAL A 60 9.11 -0.05 13.11
N ARG A 61 9.34 -1.25 13.66
CA ARG A 61 9.88 -1.37 15.01
C ARG A 61 11.39 -1.16 14.95
N ALA A 62 11.84 -0.03 15.47
CA ALA A 62 13.27 0.18 15.72
C ALA A 62 13.69 -0.74 16.86
N ASP A 63 14.71 -1.56 16.63
CA ASP A 63 15.42 -2.31 17.66
C ASP A 63 16.65 -1.45 18.01
N GLU A 64 16.79 -1.00 19.25
CA GLU A 64 17.84 -0.07 19.66
C GLU A 64 19.26 -0.64 19.46
N ASP A 65 19.38 -1.96 19.43
CA ASP A 65 20.65 -2.67 19.28
C ASP A 65 21.07 -2.91 17.81
N LEU A 66 20.24 -2.52 16.83
CA LEU A 66 20.49 -2.83 15.42
C LEU A 66 20.83 -1.58 14.61
N SER A 67 21.70 -1.77 13.62
CA SER A 67 21.90 -0.73 12.60
C SER A 67 20.62 -0.50 11.80
N GLU A 68 20.48 0.69 11.18
CA GLU A 68 19.34 1.06 10.35
C GLU A 68 19.07 0.03 9.24
N THR A 69 20.14 -0.43 8.57
CA THR A 69 20.05 -1.47 7.54
C THR A 69 19.57 -2.82 8.09
N GLN A 70 20.04 -3.23 9.26
CA GLN A 70 19.62 -4.46 9.91
C GLN A 70 18.15 -4.37 10.34
N THR A 71 17.74 -3.23 10.88
CA THR A 71 16.35 -2.95 11.22
C THR A 71 15.45 -3.03 9.97
N ALA A 72 15.85 -2.39 8.86
CA ALA A 72 15.12 -2.44 7.60
C ALA A 72 14.97 -3.88 7.09
N LYS A 73 16.02 -4.69 7.12
CA LYS A 73 15.96 -6.11 6.72
C LYS A 73 15.00 -6.94 7.57
N LYS A 74 14.98 -6.73 8.89
CA LYS A 74 14.00 -7.37 9.78
C LYS A 74 12.58 -6.93 9.44
N VAL A 75 12.37 -5.64 9.24
CA VAL A 75 11.06 -5.07 8.87
C VAL A 75 10.57 -5.69 7.55
N ILE A 76 11.42 -5.73 6.52
CA ILE A 76 11.09 -6.31 5.22
C ILE A 76 10.66 -7.77 5.38
N THR A 77 11.47 -8.61 6.04
CA THR A 77 11.15 -10.04 6.21
C THR A 77 9.80 -10.22 6.92
N ARG A 78 9.60 -9.54 8.06
CA ARG A 78 8.34 -9.62 8.81
C ARG A 78 7.13 -9.11 8.00
N PHE A 79 7.32 -8.05 7.23
CA PHE A 79 6.27 -7.51 6.37
C PHE A 79 5.89 -8.49 5.26
N LEU A 80 6.87 -9.09 4.59
CA LEU A 80 6.64 -10.10 3.56
C LEU A 80 5.86 -11.30 4.10
N GLU A 81 6.26 -11.85 5.24
CA GLU A 81 5.56 -12.97 5.88
C GLU A 81 4.10 -12.63 6.20
N ARG A 82 3.86 -11.41 6.66
CA ARG A 82 2.50 -10.95 6.97
C ARG A 82 1.69 -10.68 5.70
N ALA A 83 2.25 -9.95 4.75
CA ALA A 83 1.57 -9.60 3.50
C ALA A 83 1.27 -10.83 2.62
N TRP A 84 2.21 -11.77 2.55
CA TRP A 84 2.04 -13.01 1.76
C TRP A 84 1.37 -14.13 2.53
N ARG A 85 1.06 -13.91 3.81
CA ARG A 85 0.31 -14.85 4.67
C ARG A 85 0.97 -16.21 4.83
N ARG A 86 2.31 -16.28 4.69
CA ARG A 86 3.12 -17.49 4.77
C ARG A 86 4.55 -17.19 5.19
N PRO A 87 5.30 -18.16 5.73
CA PRO A 87 6.73 -18.01 5.97
C PRO A 87 7.50 -17.70 4.69
N VAL A 88 8.52 -16.86 4.81
CA VAL A 88 9.41 -16.51 3.70
C VAL A 88 10.74 -17.24 3.89
N ASN A 89 11.14 -18.01 2.88
CA ASN A 89 12.41 -18.72 2.94
C ASN A 89 13.61 -17.75 2.84
N ALA A 90 14.78 -18.21 3.28
CA ALA A 90 16.01 -17.40 3.32
C ALA A 90 16.42 -16.85 1.94
N GLN A 91 16.23 -17.63 0.87
CA GLN A 91 16.58 -17.21 -0.49
C GLN A 91 15.69 -16.04 -0.96
N THR A 92 14.39 -16.12 -0.71
CA THR A 92 13.45 -15.07 -1.05
C THR A 92 13.72 -13.83 -0.20
N SER A 93 13.92 -13.98 1.11
CA SER A 93 14.28 -12.88 2.00
C SER A 93 15.55 -12.16 1.52
N ALA A 94 16.61 -12.92 1.18
CA ALA A 94 17.86 -12.37 0.64
C ALA A 94 17.66 -11.61 -0.69
N LYS A 95 16.74 -12.05 -1.55
CA LYS A 95 16.39 -11.34 -2.78
C LYS A 95 15.80 -9.96 -2.49
N TRP A 96 14.88 -9.87 -1.53
CA TRP A 96 14.24 -8.61 -1.15
C TRP A 96 15.19 -7.69 -0.37
N HIS A 97 16.10 -8.24 0.43
CA HIS A 97 17.15 -7.45 1.07
C HIS A 97 18.10 -6.81 0.04
N ARG A 98 18.49 -7.55 -1.00
CA ARG A 98 19.30 -6.99 -2.09
C ARG A 98 18.56 -5.91 -2.88
N HIS A 99 17.26 -6.08 -3.09
CA HIS A 99 16.42 -5.08 -3.74
C HIS A 99 16.41 -3.78 -2.91
N PHE A 100 16.20 -3.88 -1.60
CA PHE A 100 16.30 -2.76 -0.68
C PHE A 100 17.67 -2.08 -0.73
N GLU A 101 18.76 -2.84 -0.65
CA GLU A 101 20.12 -2.30 -0.69
C GLU A 101 20.39 -1.52 -1.98
N LYS A 102 19.93 -2.04 -3.12
CA LYS A 102 20.06 -1.37 -4.41
C LYS A 102 19.33 -0.01 -4.40
N ILE A 103 18.07 0.02 -4.00
CA ILE A 103 17.30 1.28 -3.93
C ILE A 103 17.92 2.25 -2.91
N SER A 104 18.40 1.73 -1.77
CA SER A 104 19.03 2.58 -0.74
C SER A 104 20.27 3.30 -1.25
N LEU A 105 21.03 2.68 -2.14
CA LEU A 105 22.17 3.31 -2.81
C LEU A 105 21.73 4.34 -3.86
N GLU A 106 20.67 4.06 -4.61
CA GLU A 106 20.13 4.94 -5.65
C GLU A 106 19.50 6.20 -5.04
N GLU A 107 18.69 6.04 -3.99
CA GLU A 107 17.94 7.12 -3.34
C GLU A 107 18.74 7.85 -2.25
N ASN A 108 19.89 7.32 -1.85
CA ASN A 108 20.68 7.79 -0.71
C ASN A 108 19.82 8.00 0.57
N SER A 109 18.83 7.13 0.76
CA SER A 109 17.86 7.17 1.86
C SER A 109 17.30 5.78 2.16
N SER A 110 17.61 5.25 3.34
CA SER A 110 17.08 3.95 3.80
C SER A 110 15.57 3.96 4.00
N ILE A 111 15.01 5.09 4.41
CA ILE A 111 13.55 5.23 4.64
C ILE A 111 12.78 5.20 3.32
N LEU A 112 13.27 5.91 2.29
CA LEU A 112 12.66 5.88 0.96
C LEU A 112 12.81 4.50 0.34
N ALA A 113 13.99 3.88 0.45
CA ALA A 113 14.23 2.52 -0.03
C ALA A 113 13.33 1.48 0.65
N LEU A 114 13.14 1.59 1.97
CA LEU A 114 12.24 0.72 2.71
C LEU A 114 10.79 0.86 2.21
N ARG A 115 10.30 2.09 2.10
CA ARG A 115 8.94 2.36 1.58
C ARG A 115 8.73 1.77 0.20
N GLU A 116 9.67 1.99 -0.72
CA GLU A 116 9.61 1.50 -2.09
C GLU A 116 9.64 -0.04 -2.14
N THR A 117 10.51 -0.65 -1.34
CA THR A 117 10.59 -2.11 -1.22
C THR A 117 9.29 -2.71 -0.71
N LEU A 118 8.67 -2.13 0.32
CA LEU A 118 7.40 -2.59 0.85
C LEU A 118 6.27 -2.40 -0.18
N ALA A 119 6.22 -1.26 -0.87
CA ALA A 119 5.24 -1.01 -1.92
C ALA A 119 5.38 -2.02 -3.08
N THR A 120 6.60 -2.28 -3.55
CA THR A 120 6.88 -3.28 -4.58
C THR A 120 6.44 -4.68 -4.15
N SER A 121 6.59 -5.03 -2.88
CA SER A 121 6.13 -6.32 -2.36
C SER A 121 4.61 -6.51 -2.43
N LEU A 122 3.85 -5.43 -2.28
CA LEU A 122 2.39 -5.44 -2.42
C LEU A 122 1.92 -5.55 -3.88
N ALA A 123 2.78 -5.20 -4.84
CA ALA A 123 2.53 -5.43 -6.26
C ALA A 123 2.93 -6.85 -6.74
N SER A 124 3.50 -7.67 -5.84
CA SER A 124 3.95 -9.02 -6.18
C SER A 124 2.80 -10.01 -6.36
N THR A 125 3.03 -11.03 -7.17
CA THR A 125 2.05 -12.12 -7.38
C THR A 125 1.70 -12.85 -6.08
N GLN A 126 2.63 -12.96 -5.15
CA GLN A 126 2.44 -13.59 -3.85
C GLN A 126 1.46 -12.84 -2.95
N PHE A 127 1.35 -11.53 -3.12
CA PHE A 127 0.37 -10.72 -2.42
C PHE A 127 -0.98 -10.70 -3.14
N LEU A 128 -0.96 -10.49 -4.46
CA LEU A 128 -2.17 -10.28 -5.26
C LEU A 128 -2.99 -11.55 -5.48
N TYR A 129 -2.34 -12.71 -5.52
CA TYR A 129 -3.02 -13.98 -5.82
C TYR A 129 -2.92 -14.94 -4.64
N LEU A 130 -3.99 -15.71 -4.46
CA LEU A 130 -3.98 -16.90 -3.62
C LEU A 130 -3.37 -18.04 -4.44
N SER A 131 -2.24 -18.57 -3.99
CA SER A 131 -1.62 -19.73 -4.63
C SER A 131 -2.39 -20.98 -4.22
N GLU A 132 -2.93 -21.69 -5.19
CA GLU A 132 -3.51 -23.01 -4.96
C GLU A 132 -2.51 -24.08 -5.42
N PRO A 133 -2.29 -25.14 -4.63
CA PRO A 133 -1.56 -26.30 -5.14
C PRO A 133 -2.38 -26.94 -6.27
N GLU A 134 -1.74 -27.23 -7.39
CA GLU A 134 -2.40 -27.93 -8.50
C GLU A 134 -3.08 -29.21 -7.99
N PRO A 135 -4.38 -29.40 -8.30
CA PRO A 135 -5.03 -30.64 -7.95
C PRO A 135 -4.38 -31.79 -8.75
N ASN A 136 -3.70 -32.69 -8.06
CA ASN A 136 -3.29 -33.95 -8.68
C ASN A 136 -4.57 -34.67 -9.13
N ALA A 137 -4.67 -34.96 -10.42
CA ALA A 137 -5.83 -35.59 -11.03
C ALA A 137 -6.38 -36.76 -10.17
N GLY A 138 -7.58 -36.58 -9.62
CA GLY A 138 -8.34 -37.63 -8.96
C GLY A 138 -8.25 -37.74 -7.43
N ARG A 139 -7.56 -36.88 -6.71
CA ARG A 139 -7.57 -36.86 -5.23
C ARG A 139 -7.82 -35.45 -4.69
N SER A 140 -8.85 -35.29 -3.86
CA SER A 140 -9.02 -34.11 -3.01
C SER A 140 -7.82 -34.01 -2.07
N LYS A 141 -6.90 -33.07 -2.36
CA LYS A 141 -5.76 -32.79 -1.51
C LYS A 141 -6.18 -31.78 -0.45
N SER A 142 -5.92 -32.07 0.83
CA SER A 142 -6.13 -31.07 1.89
C SER A 142 -5.29 -29.84 1.60
N LEU A 143 -5.85 -28.65 1.84
CA LEU A 143 -5.13 -27.39 1.68
C LEU A 143 -3.94 -27.34 2.64
N PRO A 144 -2.78 -26.81 2.23
CA PRO A 144 -1.72 -26.49 3.17
C PRO A 144 -2.21 -25.57 4.29
N SER A 145 -1.66 -25.68 5.50
CA SER A 145 -2.16 -24.96 6.66
C SER A 145 -2.20 -23.43 6.49
N HIS A 146 -1.26 -22.83 5.76
CA HIS A 146 -1.27 -21.38 5.50
C HIS A 146 -2.40 -20.95 4.55
N GLU A 147 -2.68 -21.74 3.53
CA GLU A 147 -3.80 -21.52 2.63
C GLU A 147 -5.14 -21.73 3.34
N LEU A 148 -5.22 -22.74 4.20
CA LEU A 148 -6.39 -22.98 5.05
C LEU A 148 -6.62 -21.81 6.01
N ALA A 149 -5.58 -21.35 6.72
CA ALA A 149 -5.63 -20.18 7.59
C ALA A 149 -6.15 -18.94 6.85
N THR A 150 -5.61 -18.69 5.68
CA THR A 150 -5.99 -17.54 4.85
C THR A 150 -7.47 -17.62 4.45
N ARG A 151 -7.92 -18.75 3.93
CA ARG A 151 -9.32 -18.91 3.52
C ARG A 151 -10.27 -18.80 4.69
N LEU A 152 -9.93 -19.42 5.83
CA LEU A 152 -10.73 -19.37 7.05
C LEU A 152 -10.90 -17.94 7.57
N SER A 153 -9.81 -17.18 7.65
CA SER A 153 -9.84 -15.81 8.16
C SER A 153 -10.65 -14.87 7.25
N TYR A 154 -10.44 -14.94 5.94
CA TYR A 154 -11.21 -14.11 5.01
C TYR A 154 -12.69 -14.52 4.96
N PHE A 155 -13.00 -15.78 5.11
CA PHE A 155 -14.40 -16.27 5.15
C PHE A 155 -15.13 -15.79 6.40
N LEU A 156 -14.48 -15.85 7.59
CA LEU A 156 -15.12 -15.53 8.85
C LEU A 156 -15.18 -14.04 9.17
N TRP A 157 -14.11 -13.30 8.88
CA TRP A 157 -14.01 -11.88 9.26
C TRP A 157 -13.38 -10.95 8.21
N SER A 158 -13.28 -11.40 6.96
CA SER A 158 -12.82 -10.59 5.81
C SER A 158 -11.47 -9.91 6.03
N SER A 159 -10.59 -10.52 6.81
CA SER A 159 -9.29 -9.98 7.19
C SER A 159 -8.19 -11.04 7.08
N MET A 160 -6.93 -10.59 7.15
CA MET A 160 -5.77 -11.48 7.19
C MET A 160 -5.78 -12.34 8.48
N PRO A 161 -5.16 -13.54 8.43
CA PRO A 161 -5.00 -14.37 9.62
C PRO A 161 -4.31 -13.60 10.75
N ASP A 162 -4.87 -13.69 11.96
CA ASP A 162 -4.26 -13.15 13.16
C ASP A 162 -3.01 -13.93 13.58
N ASP A 163 -2.39 -13.50 14.66
CA ASP A 163 -1.13 -14.10 15.14
C ASP A 163 -1.33 -15.53 15.65
N GLU A 164 -2.50 -15.83 16.23
CA GLU A 164 -2.83 -17.16 16.73
C GLU A 164 -3.03 -18.15 15.58
N LEU A 165 -3.85 -17.78 14.62
CA LEU A 165 -4.12 -18.62 13.44
C LEU A 165 -2.85 -18.85 12.60
N ARG A 166 -1.98 -17.82 12.50
CA ARG A 166 -0.66 -17.98 11.85
C ARG A 166 0.26 -18.89 12.63
N ALA A 167 0.27 -18.81 13.96
CA ALA A 167 1.08 -19.68 14.79
C ALA A 167 0.65 -21.16 14.69
N LEU A 168 -0.66 -21.43 14.57
CA LEU A 168 -1.20 -22.76 14.32
C LEU A 168 -0.84 -23.26 12.92
N ALA A 169 -0.94 -22.40 11.90
CA ALA A 169 -0.54 -22.71 10.53
C ALA A 169 0.96 -23.04 10.42
N ASN A 170 1.82 -22.26 11.09
CA ASN A 170 3.26 -22.51 11.14
C ASN A 170 3.64 -23.87 11.75
N LYS A 171 2.80 -24.37 12.66
CA LYS A 171 2.96 -25.67 13.32
C LYS A 171 2.23 -26.80 12.60
N ASP A 172 1.61 -26.52 11.47
CA ASP A 172 0.78 -27.45 10.66
C ASP A 172 -0.35 -28.11 11.49
N ARG A 173 -0.95 -27.37 12.44
CA ARG A 173 -1.94 -27.89 13.39
C ARG A 173 -3.38 -27.59 13.03
N LEU A 174 -3.65 -26.85 11.95
CA LEU A 174 -5.01 -26.49 11.57
C LEU A 174 -5.87 -27.67 11.09
N HIS A 175 -5.27 -28.82 10.85
CA HIS A 175 -5.95 -30.06 10.52
C HIS A 175 -6.26 -30.94 11.75
N ASP A 176 -5.80 -30.53 12.92
CA ASP A 176 -6.04 -31.25 14.16
C ASP A 176 -7.49 -31.07 14.62
N ARG A 177 -8.22 -32.14 14.90
CA ARG A 177 -9.62 -32.08 15.36
C ARG A 177 -9.81 -31.46 16.74
N LYS A 178 -8.73 -31.18 17.45
CA LYS A 178 -8.74 -30.64 18.83
C LYS A 178 -8.30 -29.18 18.92
N VAL A 179 -8.14 -28.51 17.78
CA VAL A 179 -7.79 -27.08 17.71
C VAL A 179 -9.03 -26.24 17.43
#